data_f38e3c3fe17eb52cb6400c0c707499c8
#
_entry.id   f38e3c3fe17eb52cb6400c0c707499c8
#
_cell.length_a   1.000
_cell.length_b   1.000
_cell.length_c   1.000
_cell.angle_alpha   90.00
_cell.angle_beta   90.00
_cell.angle_gamma   90.00
#
_symmetry.space_group_name_H-M   'P 1'
#
loop_
_entity.id
_entity.type
_entity.pdbx_description
1 polymer ?
#
loop_
_entity_poly.entity_id
_entity_poly.type
_entity_poly.pdbx_seq_one_letter_code
_entity_poly.pdbx_strand_id
1 'polypeptide(L)'
;MTPERRGAAGSSDLHSAAAGSRVLVAMSGGVDSSVAAALCLRAGHDVVGVTLKLWGGPQDQGCCAVSDVDDARRVCQQLGIDHFVFNYAAEFERDVVEPYVDAHRRGRTPNPCIACNRHVKFDVLLDRARRLGFDRLVTGHHVRIGTQGGRRRLQRGADSAKDQSYVLYMLSEADLADLWFPVGDYRKDGLRALAAELGLRTAHKPESQDVCFITEAAGRERFLAERIDLHPAELVDVAGQRVGTSPAVELVTVGQRRGLDLGGAPQRRYAVDVDIAARRVTVGGASELAAPGVRLVDHRWAGAAIQGDVLAQTSAHGPALPARLDAEGHLRWAEPRRRVAAGQAVVFYIGDEVLGGATAAGHLA
;
A
#
# COMPACT_ATOMS: atom_id res chain seq x y z
N MET A 1 40.42 -12.44 4.76
CA MET A 1 39.79 -11.20 4.22
C MET A 1 38.45 -11.05 4.92
N THR A 2 38.41 -10.18 5.90
CA THR A 2 37.20 -9.83 6.69
C THR A 2 36.30 -8.98 5.81
N PRO A 3 34.97 -9.26 5.70
CA PRO A 3 34.06 -8.39 4.98
C PRO A 3 33.92 -7.09 5.75
N GLU A 4 34.20 -6.00 5.06
CA GLU A 4 34.03 -4.63 5.55
C GLU A 4 32.61 -4.45 6.10
N ARG A 5 32.52 -4.20 7.39
CA ARG A 5 31.37 -3.62 8.05
C ARG A 5 31.19 -2.20 7.49
N ARG A 6 30.48 -2.04 6.37
CA ARG A 6 29.87 -0.77 6.06
C ARG A 6 28.76 -0.57 7.09
N GLY A 7 28.94 0.45 7.92
CA GLY A 7 28.16 0.74 9.10
C GLY A 7 26.67 0.67 8.82
N ALA A 8 26.01 -0.19 9.57
CA ALA A 8 24.59 -0.09 9.83
C ALA A 8 24.37 1.22 10.61
N ALA A 9 24.11 2.31 9.90
CA ALA A 9 23.41 3.44 10.47
C ALA A 9 21.99 2.91 10.73
N GLY A 10 21.81 2.24 11.88
CA GLY A 10 20.51 1.85 12.38
C GLY A 10 19.64 3.08 12.48
N SER A 11 18.36 2.95 12.25
CA SER A 11 17.38 4.03 12.21
C SER A 11 17.69 5.03 13.32
N SER A 12 18.05 6.24 12.93
CA SER A 12 18.47 7.31 13.85
C SER A 12 17.42 7.58 14.93
N ASP A 13 16.14 7.26 14.64
CA ASP A 13 15.00 7.48 15.52
C ASP A 13 14.92 6.48 16.68
N LEU A 14 15.26 5.19 16.48
CA LEU A 14 15.27 4.20 17.59
C LEU A 14 16.30 4.54 18.66
N HIS A 15 17.45 5.10 18.26
CA HIS A 15 18.54 5.43 19.17
C HIS A 15 18.47 6.87 19.71
N SER A 16 17.69 7.75 19.08
CA SER A 16 17.49 9.13 19.51
C SER A 16 16.36 9.29 20.54
N ALA A 17 15.46 8.30 20.64
CA ALA A 17 14.46 8.27 21.70
C ALA A 17 15.09 7.89 23.04
N ALA A 18 14.56 8.42 24.13
CA ALA A 18 14.98 8.02 25.47
C ALA A 18 14.86 6.50 25.62
N ALA A 19 15.93 5.83 26.06
CA ALA A 19 15.87 4.41 26.42
C ALA A 19 14.73 4.19 27.42
N GLY A 20 13.95 3.08 27.26
CA GLY A 20 12.83 2.78 28.14
C GLY A 20 11.47 3.30 27.64
N SER A 21 11.36 3.84 26.43
CA SER A 21 10.06 4.17 25.84
C SER A 21 9.19 2.92 25.74
N ARG A 22 7.89 3.07 26.03
CA ARG A 22 6.90 1.99 25.91
C ARG A 22 6.34 1.95 24.51
N VAL A 23 6.55 0.86 23.76
CA VAL A 23 6.21 0.78 22.35
C VAL A 23 5.24 -0.37 22.04
N LEU A 24 4.24 -0.08 21.21
CA LEU A 24 3.31 -1.07 20.68
C LEU A 24 3.75 -1.49 19.28
N VAL A 25 4.09 -2.76 19.09
CA VAL A 25 4.54 -3.28 17.79
C VAL A 25 3.40 -4.03 17.10
N ALA A 26 3.01 -3.57 15.91
CA ALA A 26 2.02 -4.26 15.09
C ALA A 26 2.66 -5.52 14.46
N MET A 27 2.25 -6.68 14.98
CA MET A 27 2.77 -8.00 14.63
C MET A 27 1.86 -8.66 13.59
N SER A 28 2.34 -8.82 12.36
CA SER A 28 1.60 -9.47 11.27
C SER A 28 1.90 -10.98 11.15
N GLY A 29 2.73 -11.54 12.02
CA GLY A 29 3.24 -12.90 11.88
C GLY A 29 4.28 -13.07 10.76
N GLY A 30 4.70 -12.01 10.09
CA GLY A 30 5.75 -11.98 9.08
C GLY A 30 7.13 -11.62 9.65
N VAL A 31 8.19 -11.80 8.84
CA VAL A 31 9.58 -11.54 9.22
C VAL A 31 9.82 -10.07 9.60
N ASP A 32 9.22 -9.13 8.86
CA ASP A 32 9.48 -7.69 9.03
C ASP A 32 9.02 -7.18 10.40
N SER A 33 7.80 -7.50 10.80
CA SER A 33 7.27 -7.13 12.10
C SER A 33 8.00 -7.84 13.26
N SER A 34 8.43 -9.09 13.04
CA SER A 34 9.21 -9.84 14.03
C SER A 34 10.57 -9.20 14.29
N VAL A 35 11.27 -8.80 13.23
CA VAL A 35 12.55 -8.08 13.35
C VAL A 35 12.35 -6.68 13.95
N ALA A 36 11.27 -5.98 13.58
CA ALA A 36 10.95 -4.67 14.16
C ALA A 36 10.82 -4.75 15.69
N ALA A 37 10.11 -5.77 16.21
CA ALA A 37 9.99 -6.00 17.65
C ALA A 37 11.36 -6.30 18.31
N ALA A 38 12.16 -7.17 17.70
CA ALA A 38 13.48 -7.53 18.20
C ALA A 38 14.45 -6.33 18.23
N LEU A 39 14.38 -5.45 17.23
CA LEU A 39 15.18 -4.22 17.17
C LEU A 39 14.80 -3.25 18.29
N CYS A 40 13.51 -3.08 18.57
CA CYS A 40 13.04 -2.25 19.68
C CYS A 40 13.53 -2.78 21.03
N LEU A 41 13.46 -4.10 21.27
CA LEU A 41 14.00 -4.72 22.48
C LEU A 41 15.51 -4.52 22.62
N ARG A 42 16.29 -4.73 21.53
CA ARG A 42 17.75 -4.48 21.53
C ARG A 42 18.12 -3.02 21.80
N ALA A 43 17.24 -2.09 21.44
CA ALA A 43 17.40 -0.68 21.76
C ALA A 43 17.00 -0.32 23.21
N GLY A 44 16.54 -1.28 24.02
CA GLY A 44 16.21 -1.10 25.43
C GLY A 44 14.82 -0.52 25.69
N HIS A 45 13.87 -0.69 24.76
CA HIS A 45 12.50 -0.23 24.92
C HIS A 45 11.61 -1.30 25.58
N ASP A 46 10.53 -0.86 26.27
CA ASP A 46 9.45 -1.71 26.76
C ASP A 46 8.50 -2.05 25.61
N VAL A 47 8.51 -3.31 25.17
CA VAL A 47 7.85 -3.75 23.93
C VAL A 47 6.63 -4.61 24.21
N VAL A 48 5.51 -4.24 23.62
CA VAL A 48 4.28 -5.04 23.60
C VAL A 48 3.89 -5.32 22.16
N GLY A 49 3.61 -6.58 21.83
CA GLY A 49 3.14 -7.00 20.52
C GLY A 49 1.61 -6.94 20.40
N VAL A 50 1.10 -6.52 19.26
CA VAL A 50 -0.33 -6.59 18.95
C VAL A 50 -0.57 -7.13 17.55
N THR A 51 -1.47 -8.10 17.39
CA THR A 51 -1.97 -8.55 16.10
C THR A 51 -3.38 -8.02 15.88
N LEU A 52 -3.66 -7.51 14.67
CA LEU A 52 -4.98 -7.03 14.30
C LEU A 52 -5.75 -8.17 13.65
N LYS A 53 -6.92 -8.52 14.20
CA LYS A 53 -7.89 -9.36 13.51
C LYS A 53 -8.74 -8.46 12.65
N LEU A 54 -8.49 -8.48 11.33
CA LEU A 54 -9.13 -7.60 10.35
C LEU A 54 -10.25 -8.28 9.58
N TRP A 55 -10.26 -9.59 9.51
CA TRP A 55 -11.21 -10.37 8.73
C TRP A 55 -11.72 -11.54 9.55
N GLY A 56 -12.97 -11.90 9.40
CA GLY A 56 -13.63 -12.97 10.15
C GLY A 56 -14.48 -13.88 9.28
N GLY A 57 -14.25 -13.89 7.95
CA GLY A 57 -15.00 -14.73 7.01
C GLY A 57 -14.66 -16.23 7.15
N PRO A 58 -15.50 -17.12 6.58
CA PRO A 58 -15.32 -18.58 6.65
C PRO A 58 -14.02 -19.06 5.96
N GLN A 59 -13.37 -18.20 5.20
CA GLN A 59 -12.05 -18.44 4.60
C GLN A 59 -11.02 -17.57 5.33
N ASP A 60 -10.55 -18.04 6.47
CA ASP A 60 -9.56 -17.37 7.34
C ASP A 60 -8.16 -17.45 6.69
N GLN A 61 -7.99 -16.78 5.54
CA GLN A 61 -6.75 -16.69 4.75
C GLN A 61 -6.38 -15.22 4.53
N GLY A 62 -5.09 -14.94 4.50
CA GLY A 62 -4.55 -13.58 4.34
C GLY A 62 -3.74 -13.13 5.55
N CYS A 63 -3.33 -11.86 5.62
CA CYS A 63 -2.43 -11.34 6.66
C CYS A 63 -3.02 -11.31 8.09
N CYS A 64 -4.14 -11.96 8.33
CA CYS A 64 -4.79 -12.12 9.64
C CYS A 64 -5.30 -13.56 9.83
N ALA A 65 -4.77 -14.52 9.07
CA ALA A 65 -5.08 -15.93 9.27
C ALA A 65 -4.73 -16.37 10.70
N VAL A 66 -5.43 -17.37 11.22
CA VAL A 66 -5.12 -17.94 12.55
C VAL A 66 -3.64 -18.32 12.66
N SER A 67 -3.07 -18.87 11.58
CA SER A 67 -1.63 -19.20 11.50
C SER A 67 -0.73 -17.97 11.67
N ASP A 68 -1.10 -16.81 11.15
CA ASP A 68 -0.32 -15.58 11.29
C ASP A 68 -0.38 -15.02 12.71
N VAL A 69 -1.56 -15.11 13.35
CA VAL A 69 -1.74 -14.76 14.78
C VAL A 69 -0.89 -15.68 15.64
N ASP A 70 -0.88 -16.98 15.37
CA ASP A 70 -0.08 -17.96 16.10
C ASP A 70 1.42 -17.74 15.89
N ASP A 71 1.86 -17.41 14.68
CA ASP A 71 3.25 -17.07 14.43
C ASP A 71 3.67 -15.80 15.17
N ALA A 72 2.83 -14.75 15.16
CA ALA A 72 3.07 -13.54 15.93
C ALA A 72 3.18 -13.83 17.43
N ARG A 73 2.24 -14.61 17.99
CA ARG A 73 2.24 -15.01 19.40
C ARG A 73 3.52 -15.76 19.77
N ARG A 74 3.94 -16.73 18.95
CA ARG A 74 5.15 -17.53 19.20
C ARG A 74 6.42 -16.68 19.11
N VAL A 75 6.49 -15.71 18.16
CA VAL A 75 7.59 -14.75 18.14
C VAL A 75 7.62 -13.90 19.39
N CYS A 76 6.47 -13.40 19.86
CA CYS A 76 6.41 -12.62 21.09
C CYS A 76 6.84 -13.45 22.30
N GLN A 77 6.43 -14.73 22.41
CA GLN A 77 6.91 -15.65 23.43
C GLN A 77 8.43 -15.87 23.37
N GLN A 78 8.98 -16.04 22.16
CA GLN A 78 10.43 -16.19 21.95
C GLN A 78 11.19 -14.93 22.39
N LEU A 79 10.63 -13.75 22.15
CA LEU A 79 11.21 -12.47 22.54
C LEU A 79 10.95 -12.10 24.01
N GLY A 80 10.12 -12.85 24.73
CA GLY A 80 9.76 -12.57 26.12
C GLY A 80 8.88 -11.34 26.31
N ILE A 81 8.03 -11.00 25.32
CA ILE A 81 7.13 -9.85 25.33
C ILE A 81 5.67 -10.27 25.35
N ASP A 82 4.81 -9.43 25.94
CA ASP A 82 3.36 -9.62 25.93
C ASP A 82 2.79 -9.50 24.51
N HIS A 83 1.72 -10.27 24.22
CA HIS A 83 1.04 -10.23 22.93
C HIS A 83 -0.48 -10.18 23.12
N PHE A 84 -1.09 -9.21 22.43
CA PHE A 84 -2.54 -9.03 22.40
C PHE A 84 -3.08 -9.17 20.98
N VAL A 85 -4.38 -9.49 20.87
CA VAL A 85 -5.11 -9.49 19.60
C VAL A 85 -6.23 -8.46 19.70
N PHE A 86 -6.22 -7.48 18.81
CA PHE A 86 -7.29 -6.50 18.70
C PHE A 86 -8.21 -6.85 17.54
N ASN A 87 -9.50 -6.93 17.81
CA ASN A 87 -10.48 -7.18 16.76
C ASN A 87 -10.96 -5.86 16.15
N TYR A 88 -10.62 -5.65 14.87
CA TYR A 88 -11.02 -4.51 14.05
C TYR A 88 -11.75 -4.97 12.78
N ALA A 89 -12.43 -6.12 12.83
CA ALA A 89 -13.13 -6.66 11.67
C ALA A 89 -14.27 -5.73 11.21
N ALA A 90 -14.97 -5.08 12.14
CA ALA A 90 -16.04 -4.15 11.80
C ALA A 90 -15.52 -2.86 11.14
N GLU A 91 -14.44 -2.30 11.69
CA GLU A 91 -13.77 -1.12 11.12
C GLU A 91 -13.17 -1.43 9.75
N PHE A 92 -12.58 -2.62 9.60
CA PHE A 92 -12.02 -3.06 8.33
C PHE A 92 -13.09 -3.25 7.26
N GLU A 93 -14.22 -3.87 7.60
CA GLU A 93 -15.36 -4.02 6.68
C GLU A 93 -15.85 -2.64 6.23
N ARG A 94 -16.18 -1.75 7.16
CA ARG A 94 -16.73 -0.42 6.89
C ARG A 94 -15.78 0.49 6.12
N ASP A 95 -14.48 0.51 6.48
CA ASP A 95 -13.54 1.53 6.00
C ASP A 95 -12.63 1.04 4.87
N VAL A 96 -12.59 -0.27 4.61
CA VAL A 96 -11.73 -0.86 3.57
C VAL A 96 -12.53 -1.68 2.56
N VAL A 97 -13.32 -2.66 3.04
CA VAL A 97 -14.01 -3.61 2.15
C VAL A 97 -15.19 -2.95 1.44
N GLU A 98 -16.10 -2.31 2.18
CA GLU A 98 -17.26 -1.64 1.58
C GLU A 98 -16.85 -0.55 0.58
N PRO A 99 -15.90 0.37 0.89
CA PRO A 99 -15.42 1.35 -0.09
C PRO A 99 -14.74 0.72 -1.32
N TYR A 100 -14.03 -0.40 -1.14
CA TYR A 100 -13.42 -1.13 -2.25
C TYR A 100 -14.48 -1.69 -3.19
N VAL A 101 -15.51 -2.34 -2.65
CA VAL A 101 -16.65 -2.90 -3.40
C VAL A 101 -17.42 -1.79 -4.12
N ASP A 102 -17.72 -0.70 -3.42
CA ASP A 102 -18.46 0.43 -3.99
C ASP A 102 -17.67 1.16 -5.09
N ALA A 103 -16.36 1.26 -4.96
CA ALA A 103 -15.50 1.79 -6.01
C ALA A 103 -15.58 0.94 -7.29
N HIS A 104 -15.54 -0.39 -7.18
CA HIS A 104 -15.69 -1.31 -8.33
C HIS A 104 -17.06 -1.18 -8.99
N ARG A 105 -18.14 -1.05 -8.21
CA ARG A 105 -19.49 -0.75 -8.74
C ARG A 105 -19.51 0.50 -9.60
N ARG A 106 -18.63 1.48 -9.32
CA ARG A 106 -18.50 2.74 -10.07
C ARG A 106 -17.39 2.72 -11.13
N GLY A 107 -16.81 1.56 -11.46
CA GLY A 107 -15.73 1.43 -12.44
C GLY A 107 -14.40 2.04 -11.98
N ARG A 108 -14.20 2.18 -10.69
CA ARG A 108 -12.95 2.65 -10.09
C ARG A 108 -12.13 1.47 -9.56
N THR A 109 -10.82 1.59 -9.59
CA THR A 109 -9.91 0.53 -9.14
C THR A 109 -9.02 1.06 -8.01
N PRO A 110 -9.50 1.14 -6.74
CA PRO A 110 -8.71 1.63 -5.62
C PRO A 110 -7.67 0.60 -5.17
N ASN A 111 -6.65 1.07 -4.44
CA ASN A 111 -5.75 0.20 -3.71
C ASN A 111 -6.23 0.07 -2.24
N PRO A 112 -6.78 -1.08 -1.83
CA PRO A 112 -7.34 -1.24 -0.48
C PRO A 112 -6.27 -1.24 0.61
N CYS A 113 -4.99 -1.52 0.29
CA CYS A 113 -3.90 -1.43 1.26
C CYS A 113 -3.69 0.00 1.77
N ILE A 114 -3.94 1.01 0.92
CA ILE A 114 -3.88 2.43 1.33
C ILE A 114 -5.00 2.72 2.35
N ALA A 115 -6.22 2.28 2.07
CA ALA A 115 -7.35 2.45 3.00
C ALA A 115 -7.10 1.72 4.34
N CYS A 116 -6.61 0.48 4.30
CA CYS A 116 -6.25 -0.29 5.49
C CYS A 116 -5.17 0.40 6.32
N ASN A 117 -4.08 0.85 5.69
CA ASN A 117 -3.04 1.57 6.41
C ASN A 117 -3.59 2.85 7.04
N ARG A 118 -4.36 3.65 6.28
CA ARG A 118 -4.93 4.90 6.77
C ARG A 118 -5.89 4.65 7.92
N HIS A 119 -7.00 3.96 7.68
CA HIS A 119 -8.13 3.95 8.59
C HIS A 119 -7.94 2.96 9.75
N VAL A 120 -7.33 1.81 9.50
CA VAL A 120 -7.23 0.77 10.55
C VAL A 120 -5.91 0.88 11.29
N LYS A 121 -4.76 0.95 10.58
CA LYS A 121 -3.46 0.95 11.27
C LYS A 121 -3.08 2.30 11.85
N PHE A 122 -3.29 3.40 11.11
CA PHE A 122 -2.78 4.71 11.53
C PHE A 122 -3.85 5.68 12.03
N ASP A 123 -5.16 5.44 11.78
CA ASP A 123 -6.21 6.16 12.50
C ASP A 123 -6.57 5.38 13.78
N VAL A 124 -7.17 4.17 13.67
CA VAL A 124 -7.74 3.45 14.81
C VAL A 124 -6.67 2.88 15.76
N LEU A 125 -5.66 2.16 15.22
CA LEU A 125 -4.66 1.52 16.09
C LEU A 125 -3.72 2.55 16.73
N LEU A 126 -3.30 3.59 16.00
CA LEU A 126 -2.43 4.64 16.55
C LEU A 126 -3.16 5.40 17.68
N ASP A 127 -4.43 5.78 17.47
CA ASP A 127 -5.23 6.41 18.50
C ASP A 127 -5.39 5.50 19.74
N ARG A 128 -5.61 4.20 19.54
CA ARG A 128 -5.68 3.24 20.65
C ARG A 128 -4.34 3.10 21.38
N ALA A 129 -3.21 3.10 20.64
CA ALA A 129 -1.88 3.06 21.25
C ALA A 129 -1.65 4.28 22.17
N ARG A 130 -2.00 5.48 21.68
CA ARG A 130 -1.95 6.73 22.47
C ARG A 130 -2.80 6.63 23.75
N ARG A 131 -4.05 6.17 23.64
CA ARG A 131 -4.96 6.00 24.80
C ARG A 131 -4.49 4.96 25.80
N LEU A 132 -3.75 3.94 25.36
CA LEU A 132 -3.15 2.93 26.24
C LEU A 132 -1.81 3.37 26.84
N GLY A 133 -1.36 4.60 26.56
CA GLY A 133 -0.13 5.18 27.11
C GLY A 133 1.14 4.64 26.47
N PHE A 134 1.08 4.19 25.23
CA PHE A 134 2.29 3.88 24.46
C PHE A 134 2.88 5.16 23.85
N ASP A 135 4.20 5.29 23.93
CA ASP A 135 4.93 6.42 23.36
C ASP A 135 5.01 6.35 21.86
N ARG A 136 5.03 5.13 21.30
CA ARG A 136 5.16 4.91 19.84
C ARG A 136 4.37 3.67 19.39
N LEU A 137 3.84 3.78 18.17
CA LEU A 137 3.39 2.63 17.40
C LEU A 137 4.49 2.25 16.40
N VAL A 138 4.88 0.99 16.42
CA VAL A 138 5.94 0.44 15.58
C VAL A 138 5.37 -0.53 14.58
N THR A 139 5.82 -0.47 13.35
CA THR A 139 5.41 -1.43 12.31
C THR A 139 6.60 -1.91 11.48
N GLY A 140 6.44 -3.06 10.83
CA GLY A 140 7.43 -3.64 9.92
C GLY A 140 7.37 -3.07 8.49
N HIS A 141 6.90 -1.84 8.26
CA HIS A 141 6.90 -1.24 6.93
C HIS A 141 8.31 -0.81 6.51
N HIS A 142 8.66 -1.12 5.26
CA HIS A 142 9.91 -0.70 4.63
C HIS A 142 9.84 0.76 4.16
N VAL A 143 9.87 1.68 5.10
CA VAL A 143 9.94 3.14 4.90
C VAL A 143 10.84 3.75 5.95
N ARG A 144 11.32 4.96 5.71
CA ARG A 144 12.14 5.72 6.65
C ARG A 144 11.43 7.01 7.07
N ILE A 145 11.78 7.50 8.25
CA ILE A 145 11.44 8.85 8.68
C ILE A 145 12.73 9.66 8.65
N GLY A 146 12.77 10.73 7.88
CA GLY A 146 13.87 11.70 7.88
C GLY A 146 13.46 12.98 8.55
N THR A 147 14.44 13.82 8.88
CA THR A 147 14.22 15.17 9.38
C THR A 147 14.75 16.18 8.36
N GLN A 148 13.89 17.06 7.87
CA GLN A 148 14.27 18.14 6.97
C GLN A 148 13.71 19.47 7.49
N GLY A 149 14.58 20.46 7.68
CA GLY A 149 14.19 21.75 8.24
C GLY A 149 13.52 21.66 9.62
N GLY A 150 13.92 20.68 10.46
CA GLY A 150 13.33 20.42 11.77
C GLY A 150 12.00 19.69 11.74
N ARG A 151 11.48 19.30 10.57
CA ARG A 151 10.20 18.61 10.38
C ARG A 151 10.41 17.13 10.02
N ARG A 152 9.59 16.26 10.56
CA ARG A 152 9.59 14.83 10.21
C ARG A 152 8.95 14.63 8.84
N ARG A 153 9.59 13.80 8.02
CA ARG A 153 9.14 13.47 6.65
C ARG A 153 9.24 11.98 6.40
N LEU A 154 8.18 11.44 5.80
CA LEU A 154 8.20 10.06 5.31
C LEU A 154 9.15 9.99 4.09
N GLN A 155 9.99 8.98 4.07
CA GLN A 155 10.97 8.74 3.00
C GLN A 155 10.86 7.30 2.50
N ARG A 156 11.30 7.07 1.27
CA ARG A 156 11.44 5.73 0.72
C ARG A 156 12.30 4.84 1.60
N GLY A 157 11.97 3.55 1.64
CA GLY A 157 12.82 2.54 2.26
C GLY A 157 14.17 2.39 1.56
N ALA A 158 15.16 1.89 2.27
CA ALA A 158 16.50 1.64 1.72
C ALA A 158 16.51 0.56 0.62
N ASP A 159 15.56 -0.38 0.67
CA ASP A 159 15.33 -1.37 -0.38
C ASP A 159 14.25 -0.89 -1.34
N SER A 160 14.65 -0.40 -2.52
CA SER A 160 13.73 0.12 -3.53
C SER A 160 12.74 -0.94 -4.06
N ALA A 161 13.10 -2.25 -4.01
CA ALA A 161 12.22 -3.33 -4.42
C ALA A 161 11.14 -3.65 -3.36
N LYS A 162 11.34 -3.18 -2.12
CA LYS A 162 10.45 -3.39 -0.98
C LYS A 162 9.86 -2.09 -0.42
N ASP A 163 10.18 -0.94 -1.03
CA ASP A 163 9.67 0.35 -0.61
C ASP A 163 8.14 0.37 -0.53
N GLN A 164 7.63 0.78 0.62
CA GLN A 164 6.19 0.85 0.92
C GLN A 164 5.71 2.30 1.13
N SER A 165 6.53 3.29 0.79
CA SER A 165 6.18 4.70 0.92
C SER A 165 4.91 5.08 0.13
N TYR A 166 4.69 4.41 -1.02
CA TYR A 166 3.50 4.57 -1.83
C TYR A 166 2.19 4.28 -1.07
N VAL A 167 2.15 3.27 -0.22
CA VAL A 167 0.93 2.91 0.53
C VAL A 167 0.82 3.62 1.89
N LEU A 168 1.76 4.53 2.19
CA LEU A 168 1.82 5.32 3.42
C LEU A 168 1.83 6.84 3.18
N TYR A 169 1.64 7.29 1.95
CA TYR A 169 1.76 8.70 1.56
C TYR A 169 0.82 9.64 2.34
N MET A 170 -0.23 9.10 2.94
CA MET A 170 -1.24 9.85 3.66
C MET A 170 -0.80 10.27 5.08
N LEU A 171 0.32 9.74 5.58
CA LEU A 171 0.81 10.05 6.92
C LEU A 171 1.24 11.52 7.03
N SER A 172 0.69 12.20 8.03
CA SER A 172 1.04 13.57 8.35
C SER A 172 2.30 13.64 9.24
N GLU A 173 2.88 14.83 9.35
CA GLU A 173 3.98 15.10 10.29
C GLU A 173 3.58 14.74 11.75
N ALA A 174 2.33 15.00 12.12
CA ALA A 174 1.82 14.67 13.45
C ALA A 174 1.76 13.16 13.69
N ASP A 175 1.36 12.37 12.66
CA ASP A 175 1.37 10.92 12.77
C ASP A 175 2.80 10.38 12.89
N LEU A 176 3.73 10.91 12.06
CA LEU A 176 5.13 10.51 12.07
C LEU A 176 5.82 10.78 13.41
N ALA A 177 5.29 11.70 14.23
CA ALA A 177 5.83 11.95 15.57
C ALA A 177 5.71 10.73 16.48
N ASP A 178 4.67 9.92 16.33
CA ASP A 178 4.36 8.78 17.18
C ASP A 178 4.61 7.42 16.51
N LEU A 179 5.23 7.44 15.32
CA LEU A 179 5.52 6.23 14.54
C LEU A 179 7.00 5.91 14.46
N TRP A 180 7.33 4.60 14.44
CA TRP A 180 8.64 4.09 14.10
C TRP A 180 8.56 2.98 13.05
N PHE A 181 9.55 2.96 12.15
CA PHE A 181 9.71 1.97 11.09
C PHE A 181 11.13 1.37 11.13
N PRO A 182 11.46 0.54 12.12
CA PRO A 182 12.84 0.09 12.37
C PRO A 182 13.49 -0.67 11.23
N VAL A 183 12.68 -1.26 10.35
CA VAL A 183 13.17 -2.08 9.23
C VAL A 183 13.43 -1.28 7.96
N GLY A 184 13.07 0.00 7.93
CA GLY A 184 13.16 0.85 6.75
C GLY A 184 14.58 1.06 6.20
N ASP A 185 15.59 0.96 7.06
CA ASP A 185 17.02 1.09 6.69
C ASP A 185 17.65 -0.22 6.21
N TYR A 186 16.92 -1.33 6.26
CA TYR A 186 17.41 -2.65 5.88
C TYR A 186 16.98 -3.04 4.48
N ARG A 187 17.89 -3.68 3.74
CA ARG A 187 17.51 -4.46 2.57
C ARG A 187 16.92 -5.79 3.03
N LYS A 188 16.03 -6.37 2.23
CA LYS A 188 15.27 -7.56 2.60
C LYS A 188 16.14 -8.79 2.90
N ASP A 189 17.20 -8.97 2.13
CA ASP A 189 18.19 -10.04 2.36
C ASP A 189 18.89 -9.87 3.71
N GLY A 190 19.35 -8.67 4.03
CA GLY A 190 19.96 -8.35 5.33
C GLY A 190 18.98 -8.52 6.48
N LEU A 191 17.69 -8.16 6.28
CA LEU A 191 16.66 -8.35 7.29
C LEU A 191 16.40 -9.83 7.59
N ARG A 192 16.36 -10.67 6.55
CA ARG A 192 16.22 -12.13 6.72
C ARG A 192 17.44 -12.76 7.41
N ALA A 193 18.64 -12.30 7.06
CA ALA A 193 19.86 -12.73 7.74
C ALA A 193 19.84 -12.37 9.23
N LEU A 194 19.40 -11.14 9.58
CA LEU A 194 19.23 -10.72 10.96
C LEU A 194 18.16 -11.55 11.69
N ALA A 195 17.04 -11.85 11.03
CA ALA A 195 16.00 -12.72 11.60
C ALA A 195 16.52 -14.12 11.91
N ALA A 196 17.35 -14.67 11.02
CA ALA A 196 17.99 -15.98 11.22
C ALA A 196 19.05 -15.93 12.34
N GLU A 197 19.88 -14.89 12.42
CA GLU A 197 20.83 -14.67 13.53
C GLU A 197 20.13 -14.60 14.89
N LEU A 198 18.95 -13.95 14.93
CA LEU A 198 18.09 -13.85 16.11
C LEU A 198 17.34 -15.15 16.42
N GLY A 199 17.46 -16.17 15.57
CA GLY A 199 16.73 -17.42 15.68
C GLY A 199 15.23 -17.29 15.51
N LEU A 200 14.73 -16.20 14.89
CA LEU A 200 13.31 -15.97 14.72
C LEU A 200 12.70 -17.00 13.76
N ARG A 201 11.66 -17.69 14.21
CA ARG A 201 10.97 -18.71 13.41
C ARG A 201 10.44 -18.21 12.06
N THR A 202 10.19 -16.91 11.95
CA THR A 202 9.69 -16.25 10.75
C THR A 202 10.77 -15.93 9.70
N ALA A 203 12.05 -16.20 9.96
CA ALA A 203 13.17 -15.87 9.08
C ALA A 203 12.98 -16.37 7.63
N HIS A 204 12.43 -17.58 7.48
CA HIS A 204 12.21 -18.24 6.18
C HIS A 204 10.75 -18.20 5.71
N LYS A 205 9.85 -17.52 6.44
CA LYS A 205 8.44 -17.44 6.06
C LYS A 205 8.30 -16.70 4.73
N PRO A 206 7.51 -17.23 3.77
CA PRO A 206 7.15 -16.50 2.55
C PRO A 206 6.48 -15.17 2.88
N GLU A 207 6.60 -14.21 1.97
CA GLU A 207 5.89 -12.95 2.10
C GLU A 207 4.41 -13.15 1.78
N SER A 208 3.55 -12.42 2.50
CA SER A 208 2.13 -12.34 2.13
C SER A 208 2.04 -11.63 0.78
N GLN A 209 1.39 -12.30 -0.16
CA GLN A 209 1.12 -11.76 -1.49
C GLN A 209 -0.34 -11.29 -1.56
N ASP A 210 -0.59 -10.20 -2.31
CA ASP A 210 -1.91 -9.70 -2.66
C ASP A 210 -2.78 -9.07 -1.56
N VAL A 211 -3.99 -8.72 -1.96
CA VAL A 211 -5.03 -8.11 -1.12
C VAL A 211 -5.49 -9.12 -0.09
N CYS A 212 -5.25 -8.84 1.18
CA CYS A 212 -5.37 -9.80 2.29
C CYS A 212 -6.77 -10.43 2.48
N PHE A 213 -7.83 -9.82 1.98
CA PHE A 213 -9.21 -10.32 2.06
C PHE A 213 -9.73 -10.96 0.76
N ILE A 214 -8.90 -10.98 -0.30
CA ILE A 214 -9.19 -11.67 -1.57
C ILE A 214 -8.22 -12.84 -1.67
N THR A 215 -8.72 -14.06 -1.53
CA THR A 215 -7.88 -15.26 -1.61
C THR A 215 -7.52 -15.58 -3.06
N GLU A 216 -6.31 -16.14 -3.29
CA GLU A 216 -5.93 -16.63 -4.63
C GLU A 216 -6.94 -17.61 -5.23
N ALA A 217 -7.49 -18.51 -4.39
CA ALA A 217 -8.45 -19.53 -4.81
C ALA A 217 -9.82 -18.94 -5.22
N ALA A 218 -10.26 -17.86 -4.56
CA ALA A 218 -11.55 -17.23 -4.89
C ALA A 218 -11.39 -16.18 -6.00
N GLY A 219 -10.30 -15.47 -6.01
CA GLY A 219 -10.03 -14.36 -6.93
C GLY A 219 -10.94 -13.14 -6.71
N ARG A 220 -10.57 -12.04 -7.35
CA ARG A 220 -11.32 -10.77 -7.26
C ARG A 220 -12.73 -10.88 -7.82
N GLU A 221 -12.92 -11.63 -8.90
CA GLU A 221 -14.22 -11.80 -9.56
C GLU A 221 -15.24 -12.40 -8.60
N ARG A 222 -14.95 -13.55 -8.01
CA ARG A 222 -15.85 -14.20 -7.06
C ARG A 222 -16.13 -13.34 -5.84
N PHE A 223 -15.11 -12.70 -5.29
CA PHE A 223 -15.25 -11.80 -4.14
C PHE A 223 -16.25 -10.67 -4.42
N LEU A 224 -16.18 -10.06 -5.63
CA LEU A 224 -17.07 -8.97 -6.03
C LEU A 224 -18.46 -9.51 -6.41
N ALA A 225 -18.56 -10.66 -7.12
CA ALA A 225 -19.84 -11.26 -7.51
C ALA A 225 -20.73 -11.64 -6.30
N GLU A 226 -20.11 -11.93 -5.14
CA GLU A 226 -20.85 -12.18 -3.89
C GLU A 226 -21.43 -10.89 -3.26
N ARG A 227 -21.05 -9.68 -3.75
CA ARG A 227 -21.36 -8.37 -3.13
C ARG A 227 -22.01 -7.36 -4.06
N ILE A 228 -21.80 -7.49 -5.35
CA ILE A 228 -22.40 -6.61 -6.38
C ILE A 228 -22.85 -7.42 -7.58
N ASP A 229 -23.85 -6.90 -8.29
CA ASP A 229 -24.22 -7.44 -9.59
C ASP A 229 -23.11 -7.12 -10.60
N LEU A 230 -22.66 -8.15 -11.33
CA LEU A 230 -21.70 -8.03 -12.42
C LEU A 230 -22.44 -8.03 -13.76
N HIS A 231 -22.13 -7.08 -14.63
CA HIS A 231 -22.83 -6.90 -15.89
C HIS A 231 -21.93 -7.11 -17.09
N PRO A 232 -22.35 -7.89 -18.09
CA PRO A 232 -21.64 -8.01 -19.36
C PRO A 232 -21.42 -6.63 -20.02
N ALA A 233 -20.26 -6.44 -20.65
CA ALA A 233 -19.95 -5.22 -21.38
C ALA A 233 -19.69 -5.50 -22.86
N GLU A 234 -20.07 -4.54 -23.68
CA GLU A 234 -19.64 -4.46 -25.09
C GLU A 234 -18.23 -3.89 -25.15
N LEU A 235 -17.33 -4.55 -25.90
CA LEU A 235 -16.03 -4.01 -26.25
C LEU A 235 -16.13 -3.31 -27.61
N VAL A 236 -15.81 -2.02 -27.65
CA VAL A 236 -15.78 -1.22 -28.88
C VAL A 236 -14.36 -0.69 -29.13
N ASP A 237 -13.98 -0.51 -30.37
CA ASP A 237 -12.75 0.21 -30.70
C ASP A 237 -12.94 1.73 -30.58
N VAL A 238 -11.86 2.49 -30.83
CA VAL A 238 -11.87 3.97 -30.75
C VAL A 238 -12.79 4.62 -31.82
N ALA A 239 -13.18 3.88 -32.86
CA ALA A 239 -14.16 4.32 -33.85
C ALA A 239 -15.60 3.96 -33.46
N GLY A 240 -15.81 3.31 -32.31
CA GLY A 240 -17.11 2.86 -31.81
C GLY A 240 -17.61 1.54 -32.43
N GLN A 241 -16.77 0.84 -33.21
CA GLN A 241 -17.14 -0.46 -33.76
C GLN A 241 -17.02 -1.56 -32.70
N ARG A 242 -18.01 -2.45 -32.62
CA ARG A 242 -17.97 -3.60 -31.72
C ARG A 242 -16.88 -4.58 -32.15
N VAL A 243 -16.02 -4.95 -31.19
CA VAL A 243 -14.88 -5.85 -31.40
C VAL A 243 -14.84 -7.05 -30.45
N GLY A 244 -15.78 -7.12 -29.52
CA GLY A 244 -15.84 -8.24 -28.58
C GLY A 244 -16.80 -8.00 -27.41
N THR A 245 -16.63 -8.78 -26.36
CA THR A 245 -17.40 -8.67 -25.09
C THR A 245 -16.50 -8.87 -23.88
N SER A 246 -16.98 -8.43 -22.72
CA SER A 246 -16.38 -8.77 -21.42
C SER A 246 -17.47 -9.32 -20.51
N PRO A 247 -17.20 -10.33 -19.66
CA PRO A 247 -18.20 -10.90 -18.78
C PRO A 247 -18.68 -9.91 -17.70
N ALA A 248 -17.83 -8.96 -17.30
CA ALA A 248 -18.20 -8.00 -16.27
C ALA A 248 -17.46 -6.65 -16.49
N VAL A 249 -18.22 -5.57 -16.66
CA VAL A 249 -17.68 -4.22 -16.84
C VAL A 249 -16.98 -3.73 -15.57
N GLU A 250 -17.49 -4.11 -14.40
CA GLU A 250 -16.98 -3.72 -13.07
C GLU A 250 -15.60 -4.30 -12.77
N LEU A 251 -15.22 -5.35 -13.49
CA LEU A 251 -13.92 -6.01 -13.34
C LEU A 251 -12.85 -5.45 -14.31
N VAL A 252 -13.27 -4.62 -15.27
CA VAL A 252 -12.34 -4.05 -16.26
C VAL A 252 -11.65 -2.81 -15.68
N THR A 253 -10.34 -2.78 -15.79
CA THR A 253 -9.49 -1.66 -15.36
C THR A 253 -8.85 -1.00 -16.57
N VAL A 254 -8.82 0.32 -16.64
CA VAL A 254 -8.08 1.06 -17.68
C VAL A 254 -6.62 0.59 -17.70
N GLY A 255 -6.11 0.27 -18.90
CA GLY A 255 -4.78 -0.34 -19.10
C GLY A 255 -4.78 -1.87 -19.07
N GLN A 256 -5.88 -2.52 -18.74
CA GLN A 256 -6.00 -3.99 -18.76
C GLN A 256 -5.86 -4.52 -20.20
N ARG A 257 -5.09 -5.62 -20.33
CA ARG A 257 -4.87 -6.31 -21.61
C ARG A 257 -5.44 -7.72 -21.61
N ARG A 258 -5.35 -8.43 -20.48
CA ARG A 258 -5.80 -9.83 -20.35
C ARG A 258 -7.25 -9.88 -19.89
N GLY A 259 -7.96 -10.96 -20.25
CA GLY A 259 -9.34 -11.16 -19.86
C GLY A 259 -10.35 -10.29 -20.65
N LEU A 260 -9.91 -9.72 -21.80
CA LEU A 260 -10.79 -9.09 -22.78
C LEU A 260 -10.96 -10.07 -23.96
N ASP A 261 -12.19 -10.47 -24.24
CA ASP A 261 -12.49 -11.36 -25.38
C ASP A 261 -12.60 -10.52 -26.66
N LEU A 262 -11.48 -10.42 -27.36
CA LEU A 262 -11.29 -9.54 -28.54
C LEU A 262 -11.31 -10.29 -29.88
N GLY A 263 -11.77 -11.54 -29.90
CA GLY A 263 -11.98 -12.26 -31.17
C GLY A 263 -10.74 -12.43 -32.05
N GLY A 264 -9.52 -12.57 -31.46
CA GLY A 264 -8.29 -12.84 -32.23
C GLY A 264 -7.65 -11.64 -32.91
N ALA A 265 -7.78 -10.44 -32.31
CA ALA A 265 -7.16 -9.21 -32.85
C ALA A 265 -5.64 -9.36 -33.07
N PRO A 266 -5.10 -9.01 -34.27
CA PRO A 266 -3.68 -9.21 -34.61
C PRO A 266 -2.74 -8.28 -33.83
N GLN A 267 -3.25 -7.20 -33.25
CA GLN A 267 -2.48 -6.22 -32.47
C GLN A 267 -2.88 -6.24 -30.99
N ARG A 268 -1.92 -5.90 -30.12
CA ARG A 268 -2.15 -5.77 -28.69
C ARG A 268 -3.12 -4.61 -28.42
N ARG A 269 -4.27 -4.92 -27.82
CA ARG A 269 -5.27 -3.92 -27.39
C ARG A 269 -5.36 -3.86 -25.89
N TYR A 270 -5.75 -2.69 -25.38
CA TYR A 270 -5.90 -2.36 -23.97
C TYR A 270 -7.25 -1.70 -23.74
N ALA A 271 -7.85 -1.88 -22.60
CA ALA A 271 -8.96 -1.04 -22.17
C ALA A 271 -8.45 0.41 -22.02
N VAL A 272 -8.94 1.33 -22.82
CA VAL A 272 -8.56 2.75 -22.77
C VAL A 272 -9.59 3.60 -22.05
N ASP A 273 -10.86 3.12 -21.99
CA ASP A 273 -11.94 3.76 -21.24
C ASP A 273 -12.96 2.72 -20.79
N VAL A 274 -13.63 2.98 -19.66
CA VAL A 274 -14.66 2.11 -19.07
C VAL A 274 -15.87 2.96 -18.69
N ASP A 275 -17.01 2.74 -19.36
CA ASP A 275 -18.29 3.35 -19.05
C ASP A 275 -19.21 2.31 -18.42
N ILE A 276 -19.34 2.41 -17.10
CA ILE A 276 -20.21 1.50 -16.31
C ILE A 276 -21.69 1.66 -16.71
N ALA A 277 -22.14 2.90 -16.87
CA ALA A 277 -23.55 3.19 -17.15
C ALA A 277 -24.00 2.65 -18.52
N ALA A 278 -23.13 2.83 -19.53
CA ALA A 278 -23.35 2.30 -20.87
C ALA A 278 -22.98 0.81 -21.01
N ARG A 279 -22.37 0.19 -19.97
CA ARG A 279 -21.80 -1.17 -20.02
C ARG A 279 -20.89 -1.36 -21.23
N ARG A 280 -20.00 -0.40 -21.43
CA ARG A 280 -19.10 -0.33 -22.58
C ARG A 280 -17.65 -0.15 -22.14
N VAL A 281 -16.77 -0.87 -22.82
CA VAL A 281 -15.32 -0.70 -22.66
C VAL A 281 -14.76 -0.31 -24.03
N THR A 282 -14.11 0.84 -24.11
CA THR A 282 -13.36 1.22 -25.31
C THR A 282 -11.98 0.58 -25.26
N VAL A 283 -11.60 -0.10 -26.34
CA VAL A 283 -10.29 -0.73 -26.47
C VAL A 283 -9.49 -0.08 -27.59
N GLY A 284 -8.20 0.08 -27.36
CA GLY A 284 -7.28 0.73 -28.31
C GLY A 284 -5.86 0.19 -28.19
N GLY A 285 -4.97 0.66 -29.04
CA GLY A 285 -3.54 0.37 -28.96
C GLY A 285 -2.82 1.16 -27.86
N ALA A 286 -1.50 1.10 -27.87
CA ALA A 286 -0.67 1.80 -26.86
C ALA A 286 -0.73 3.32 -27.01
N SER A 287 -0.91 3.83 -28.22
CA SER A 287 -1.05 5.26 -28.53
C SER A 287 -2.32 5.85 -27.91
N GLU A 288 -3.45 5.15 -28.04
CA GLU A 288 -4.73 5.58 -27.49
C GLU A 288 -4.79 5.47 -25.95
N LEU A 289 -3.94 4.62 -25.37
CA LEU A 289 -3.79 4.52 -23.92
C LEU A 289 -2.91 5.64 -23.33
N ALA A 290 -2.17 6.40 -24.14
CA ALA A 290 -1.35 7.50 -23.66
C ALA A 290 -2.20 8.74 -23.34
N ALA A 291 -1.79 9.46 -22.28
CA ALA A 291 -2.40 10.73 -21.87
C ALA A 291 -1.32 11.71 -21.39
N PRO A 292 -1.50 13.03 -21.60
CA PRO A 292 -0.55 14.05 -21.16
C PRO A 292 -0.55 14.25 -19.64
N GLY A 293 -1.58 13.78 -18.93
CA GLY A 293 -1.66 13.97 -17.50
C GLY A 293 -2.85 13.25 -16.84
N VAL A 294 -3.03 13.51 -15.55
CA VAL A 294 -4.03 12.89 -14.69
C VAL A 294 -4.81 13.97 -13.95
N ARG A 295 -6.14 13.94 -14.05
CA ARG A 295 -7.01 14.71 -13.16
C ARG A 295 -6.97 14.08 -11.77
N LEU A 296 -6.73 14.90 -10.74
CA LEU A 296 -6.57 14.45 -9.37
C LEU A 296 -7.66 15.04 -8.47
N VAL A 297 -8.04 14.26 -7.46
CA VAL A 297 -8.97 14.63 -6.38
C VAL A 297 -8.44 14.09 -5.05
N ASP A 298 -9.04 14.48 -3.94
CA ASP A 298 -8.74 13.98 -2.60
C ASP A 298 -7.25 14.09 -2.23
N HIS A 299 -6.66 15.25 -2.49
CA HIS A 299 -5.26 15.53 -2.18
C HIS A 299 -4.98 15.39 -0.68
N ARG A 300 -3.85 14.77 -0.37
CA ARG A 300 -3.28 14.65 0.98
C ARG A 300 -1.82 15.08 0.91
N TRP A 301 -1.48 16.08 1.71
CA TRP A 301 -0.15 16.65 1.75
C TRP A 301 0.53 16.31 3.06
N ALA A 302 1.79 15.92 3.02
CA ALA A 302 2.62 15.75 4.22
C ALA A 302 2.92 17.08 4.93
N GLY A 303 2.66 18.19 4.26
CA GLY A 303 2.83 19.56 4.74
C GLY A 303 1.93 20.51 3.96
N ALA A 304 2.46 21.62 3.47
CA ALA A 304 1.74 22.54 2.59
C ALA A 304 1.49 21.93 1.22
N ALA A 305 0.41 22.38 0.55
CA ALA A 305 0.14 22.02 -0.84
C ALA A 305 1.30 22.46 -1.75
N ILE A 306 1.64 21.62 -2.71
CA ILE A 306 2.79 21.81 -3.59
C ILE A 306 2.30 22.03 -5.02
N GLN A 307 2.98 22.92 -5.73
CA GLN A 307 2.88 23.14 -7.17
C GLN A 307 4.29 23.06 -7.79
N GLY A 308 4.36 22.72 -9.05
CA GLY A 308 5.65 22.63 -9.77
C GLY A 308 6.12 21.20 -9.97
N ASP A 309 7.42 21.05 -10.15
CA ASP A 309 8.03 19.80 -10.58
C ASP A 309 8.11 18.79 -9.45
N VAL A 310 7.70 17.55 -9.73
CA VAL A 310 7.68 16.42 -8.80
C VAL A 310 8.04 15.12 -9.53
N LEU A 311 8.37 14.09 -8.77
CA LEU A 311 8.30 12.73 -9.25
C LEU A 311 6.94 12.14 -8.85
N ALA A 312 6.22 11.52 -9.78
CA ALA A 312 4.90 10.93 -9.51
C ALA A 312 4.91 9.41 -9.75
N GLN A 313 4.39 8.68 -8.77
CA GLN A 313 4.26 7.22 -8.81
C GLN A 313 2.77 6.85 -8.79
N THR A 314 2.35 5.94 -9.68
CA THR A 314 0.94 5.58 -9.89
C THR A 314 0.60 4.14 -9.54
N SER A 315 1.56 3.37 -9.05
CA SER A 315 1.36 2.00 -8.56
C SER A 315 2.45 1.63 -7.56
N ALA A 316 2.17 0.71 -6.64
CA ALA A 316 3.07 0.33 -5.55
C ALA A 316 4.46 -0.13 -6.03
N HIS A 317 4.53 -0.81 -7.18
CA HIS A 317 5.78 -1.35 -7.75
C HIS A 317 6.21 -0.62 -9.04
N GLY A 318 5.56 0.50 -9.37
CA GLY A 318 5.92 1.31 -10.53
C GLY A 318 7.04 2.30 -10.23
N PRO A 319 7.74 2.80 -11.26
CA PRO A 319 8.70 3.87 -11.09
C PRO A 319 8.00 5.20 -10.77
N ALA A 320 8.68 6.07 -10.03
CA ALA A 320 8.33 7.47 -9.95
C ALA A 320 8.89 8.20 -11.17
N LEU A 321 8.05 8.92 -11.88
CA LEU A 321 8.37 9.56 -13.16
C LEU A 321 8.26 11.08 -13.06
N PRO A 322 9.08 11.85 -13.82
CA PRO A 322 9.00 13.30 -13.85
C PRO A 322 7.62 13.80 -14.30
N ALA A 323 7.09 14.72 -13.54
CA ALA A 323 5.80 15.36 -13.77
C ALA A 323 5.74 16.73 -13.11
N ARG A 324 4.66 17.48 -13.39
CA ARG A 324 4.40 18.79 -12.81
C ARG A 324 2.98 18.86 -12.28
N LEU A 325 2.82 19.37 -11.07
CA LEU A 325 1.52 19.73 -10.50
C LEU A 325 1.17 21.16 -10.94
N ASP A 326 0.00 21.32 -11.57
CA ASP A 326 -0.50 22.63 -11.97
C ASP A 326 -1.22 23.36 -10.81
N ALA A 327 -1.72 24.57 -11.06
CA ALA A 327 -2.39 25.37 -10.06
C ALA A 327 -3.74 24.77 -9.60
N GLU A 328 -4.37 23.97 -10.43
CA GLU A 328 -5.60 23.23 -10.15
C GLU A 328 -5.32 21.94 -9.39
N GLY A 329 -4.04 21.60 -9.16
CA GLY A 329 -3.61 20.39 -8.48
C GLY A 329 -3.63 19.14 -9.37
N HIS A 330 -3.74 19.29 -10.70
CA HIS A 330 -3.66 18.16 -11.62
C HIS A 330 -2.23 17.86 -12.03
N LEU A 331 -1.98 16.59 -12.37
CA LEU A 331 -0.65 16.12 -12.76
C LEU A 331 -0.49 16.18 -14.28
N ARG A 332 0.59 16.82 -14.76
CA ARG A 332 1.03 16.80 -16.16
C ARG A 332 2.35 16.03 -16.24
N TRP A 333 2.39 15.02 -17.09
CA TRP A 333 3.61 14.27 -17.35
C TRP A 333 4.60 15.09 -18.19
N ALA A 334 5.90 14.90 -17.97
CA ALA A 334 6.92 15.47 -18.85
C ALA A 334 6.82 14.93 -20.29
N GLU A 335 6.39 13.69 -20.44
CA GLU A 335 6.04 13.02 -21.70
C GLU A 335 4.75 12.22 -21.48
N PRO A 336 3.88 12.07 -22.52
CA PRO A 336 2.65 11.29 -22.36
C PRO A 336 2.90 9.89 -21.80
N ARG A 337 2.09 9.46 -20.86
CA ARG A 337 2.19 8.17 -20.17
C ARG A 337 0.87 7.42 -20.25
N ARG A 338 0.92 6.13 -19.94
CA ARG A 338 -0.31 5.33 -19.85
C ARG A 338 -1.30 5.98 -18.87
N ARG A 339 -2.56 6.02 -19.29
CA ARG A 339 -3.66 6.48 -18.44
C ARG A 339 -3.65 5.77 -17.10
N VAL A 340 -3.89 6.52 -16.06
CA VAL A 340 -4.05 5.99 -14.69
C VAL A 340 -5.53 5.71 -14.48
N ALA A 341 -5.86 4.51 -14.05
CA ALA A 341 -7.25 4.14 -13.79
C ALA A 341 -7.84 5.00 -12.67
N ALA A 342 -9.09 5.41 -12.83
CA ALA A 342 -9.80 6.15 -11.78
C ALA A 342 -9.83 5.33 -10.47
N GLY A 343 -9.59 6.01 -9.35
CA GLY A 343 -9.47 5.38 -8.03
C GLY A 343 -8.04 4.99 -7.63
N GLN A 344 -7.08 4.95 -8.56
CA GLN A 344 -5.68 4.70 -8.21
C GLN A 344 -5.07 5.91 -7.49
N ALA A 345 -4.19 5.63 -6.52
CA ALA A 345 -3.42 6.69 -5.90
C ALA A 345 -2.30 7.17 -6.84
N VAL A 346 -2.00 8.46 -6.75
CA VAL A 346 -0.84 9.09 -7.36
C VAL A 346 -0.04 9.76 -6.26
N VAL A 347 1.18 9.27 -6.02
CA VAL A 347 2.02 9.71 -4.90
C VAL A 347 3.15 10.57 -5.41
N PHE A 348 3.41 11.68 -4.73
CA PHE A 348 4.37 12.71 -5.14
C PHE A 348 5.63 12.66 -4.28
N TYR A 349 6.78 12.82 -4.94
CA TYR A 349 8.08 12.78 -4.29
C TYR A 349 9.00 13.91 -4.76
N ILE A 350 9.93 14.30 -3.88
CA ILE A 350 11.18 14.98 -4.24
C ILE A 350 12.33 14.11 -3.70
N GLY A 351 13.17 13.59 -4.59
CA GLY A 351 14.15 12.57 -4.19
C GLY A 351 13.46 11.38 -3.53
N ASP A 352 13.85 11.06 -2.30
CA ASP A 352 13.24 9.99 -1.49
C ASP A 352 12.08 10.47 -0.61
N GLU A 353 11.88 11.78 -0.48
CA GLU A 353 10.84 12.35 0.40
C GLU A 353 9.46 12.25 -0.22
N VAL A 354 8.48 11.76 0.56
CA VAL A 354 7.07 11.76 0.20
C VAL A 354 6.46 13.13 0.51
N LEU A 355 5.94 13.79 -0.51
CA LEU A 355 5.28 15.08 -0.40
C LEU A 355 3.79 14.96 -0.08
N GLY A 356 3.21 13.82 -0.42
CA GLY A 356 1.80 13.51 -0.33
C GLY A 356 1.33 12.73 -1.54
N GLY A 357 0.04 12.80 -1.82
CA GLY A 357 -0.57 12.15 -2.97
C GLY A 357 -2.01 12.56 -3.16
N ALA A 358 -2.65 11.97 -4.17
CA ALA A 358 -4.05 12.22 -4.52
C ALA A 358 -4.66 10.98 -5.17
N THR A 359 -5.96 11.01 -5.44
CA THR A 359 -6.67 9.95 -6.15
C THR A 359 -6.87 10.36 -7.60
N ALA A 360 -6.55 9.49 -8.56
CA ALA A 360 -6.84 9.68 -9.96
C ALA A 360 -8.37 9.68 -10.20
N ALA A 361 -8.86 10.72 -10.85
CA ALA A 361 -10.26 10.85 -11.26
C ALA A 361 -10.47 10.63 -12.76
N GLY A 362 -9.39 10.54 -13.53
CA GLY A 362 -9.38 10.36 -14.98
C GLY A 362 -8.13 10.98 -15.59
N HIS A 363 -8.04 10.97 -16.92
CA HIS A 363 -6.93 11.58 -17.63
C HIS A 363 -7.23 13.05 -18.01
N LEU A 364 -6.18 13.83 -18.24
CA LEU A 364 -6.26 15.12 -18.91
C LEU A 364 -6.31 14.88 -20.43
N ALA A 365 -7.02 15.75 -21.13
CA ALA A 365 -7.07 15.76 -22.60
C ALA A 365 -5.82 16.40 -23.21
#